data_a126c84b3ee083c3d98886a83e1ac305
#
_entry.id   a126c84b3ee083c3d98886a83e1ac305
#
_cell.length_a   1.000
_cell.length_b   1.000
_cell.length_c   1.000
_cell.angle_alpha   90.00
_cell.angle_beta   90.00
_cell.angle_gamma   90.00
#
_symmetry.space_group_name_H-M   'P 1'
#
loop_
_entity.id
_entity.type
_entity.pdbx_description
1 polymer ?
#
loop_
_entity_poly.entity_id
_entity_poly.type
_entity_poly.pdbx_seq_one_letter_code
_entity_poly.pdbx_strand_id
1 'polypeptide(L)'
;DVKGYKMPGGSVTNPSIAANLPAFPALLRKQIKGANMPAPRAILAAAIEGAYVDVDTADLIETRYFVSLVTGQVAQNMIKAFFFDLQTINNGGSRPEGYPKWQATKVGVIGAGMMGAAIAYVSAKAGIDVVLKDIDLDAAKRGKGYSEKLEEKALSRGKTTKEKSEALLGRIHPTVDPEDFKGVDLVI
;
A
#
# COMPACT_ATOMS: atom_id res chain seq x y z
N ASP A 1 -0.43 32.00 11.36
CA ASP A 1 0.72 32.85 11.68
C ASP A 1 1.97 31.97 11.80
N VAL A 2 2.83 32.02 10.79
CA VAL A 2 4.11 31.26 10.77
C VAL A 2 5.20 31.96 11.59
N LYS A 3 4.93 33.14 12.16
CA LYS A 3 5.84 33.83 13.04
C LYS A 3 6.04 33.03 14.33
N GLY A 4 7.26 32.52 14.52
CA GLY A 4 7.61 31.71 15.68
C GLY A 4 7.65 30.20 15.43
N TYR A 5 7.34 29.70 14.21
CA TYR A 5 7.56 28.30 13.85
C TYR A 5 9.07 27.99 13.94
N LYS A 6 9.39 26.99 14.74
CA LYS A 6 10.75 26.47 14.84
C LYS A 6 10.84 25.15 14.07
N MET A 7 11.72 25.11 13.10
CA MET A 7 11.95 23.89 12.31
C MET A 7 12.39 22.74 13.23
N PRO A 8 11.77 21.56 13.14
CA PRO A 8 12.22 20.38 13.89
C PRO A 8 13.71 20.10 13.58
N GLY A 9 14.54 19.97 14.62
CA GLY A 9 15.98 19.82 14.48
C GLY A 9 16.79 21.13 14.40
N GLY A 10 16.12 22.27 14.32
CA GLY A 10 16.75 23.60 14.27
C GLY A 10 17.00 24.12 12.86
N SER A 11 17.72 25.24 12.74
CA SER A 11 18.06 25.83 11.45
C SER A 11 18.99 24.95 10.63
N VAL A 12 18.87 24.99 9.30
CA VAL A 12 19.81 24.33 8.36
C VAL A 12 21.25 24.79 8.53
N THR A 13 21.48 25.98 9.15
CA THR A 13 22.79 26.45 9.52
C THR A 13 23.35 25.84 10.80
N ASN A 14 22.53 25.05 11.52
CA ASN A 14 23.01 24.32 12.69
C ASN A 14 24.10 23.32 12.25
N PRO A 15 25.27 23.30 12.88
CA PRO A 15 26.40 22.43 12.50
C PRO A 15 26.02 20.95 12.40
N SER A 16 25.13 20.47 13.28
CA SER A 16 24.64 19.07 13.26
C SER A 16 23.80 18.73 12.02
N ILE A 17 23.08 19.68 11.45
CA ILE A 17 22.31 19.53 10.22
C ILE A 17 23.21 19.78 9.01
N ALA A 18 23.94 20.89 9.00
CA ALA A 18 24.82 21.32 7.91
C ALA A 18 25.84 20.22 7.52
N ALA A 19 26.40 19.53 8.51
CA ALA A 19 27.37 18.45 8.28
C ALA A 19 26.76 17.26 7.52
N ASN A 20 25.43 17.05 7.61
CA ASN A 20 24.73 15.93 6.98
C ASN A 20 24.12 16.29 5.62
N LEU A 21 23.94 17.57 5.28
CA LEU A 21 23.30 17.99 4.02
C LEU A 21 23.95 17.39 2.76
N PRO A 22 25.29 17.27 2.63
CA PRO A 22 25.92 16.68 1.46
C PRO A 22 25.55 15.20 1.22
N ALA A 23 25.16 14.48 2.29
CA ALA A 23 24.78 13.08 2.20
C ALA A 23 23.31 12.87 1.74
N PHE A 24 22.45 13.87 1.87
CA PHE A 24 21.01 13.74 1.60
C PHE A 24 20.69 13.28 0.18
N PRO A 25 21.32 13.76 -0.90
CA PRO A 25 21.05 13.26 -2.26
C PRO A 25 21.36 11.78 -2.41
N ALA A 26 22.45 11.29 -1.79
CA ALA A 26 22.83 9.89 -1.83
C ALA A 26 21.86 9.00 -1.02
N LEU A 27 21.44 9.46 0.16
CA LEU A 27 20.43 8.80 0.99
C LEU A 27 19.09 8.73 0.27
N LEU A 28 18.65 9.82 -0.35
CA LEU A 28 17.44 9.86 -1.14
C LEU A 28 17.50 8.86 -2.30
N ARG A 29 18.61 8.83 -3.05
CA ARG A 29 18.82 7.88 -4.14
C ARG A 29 18.72 6.43 -3.66
N LYS A 30 19.29 6.12 -2.50
CA LYS A 30 19.18 4.79 -1.88
C LYS A 30 17.73 4.48 -1.53
N GLN A 31 17.00 5.43 -0.94
CA GLN A 31 15.60 5.26 -0.53
C GLN A 31 14.68 4.99 -1.72
N ILE A 32 14.83 5.72 -2.82
CA ILE A 32 14.06 5.52 -4.06
C ILE A 32 14.62 4.40 -4.94
N LYS A 33 15.62 3.64 -4.46
CA LYS A 33 16.29 2.54 -5.17
C LYS A 33 16.81 2.93 -6.57
N GLY A 34 17.24 4.15 -6.72
CA GLY A 34 17.75 4.68 -7.99
C GLY A 34 16.68 4.98 -9.04
N ALA A 35 15.39 4.88 -8.72
CA ALA A 35 14.31 5.16 -9.66
C ALA A 35 14.40 6.59 -10.21
N ASN A 36 14.04 6.75 -11.49
CA ASN A 36 14.00 8.07 -12.13
C ASN A 36 12.72 8.82 -11.74
N MET A 37 12.68 9.26 -10.50
CA MET A 37 11.57 10.05 -9.94
C MET A 37 12.07 11.48 -9.66
N PRO A 38 11.67 12.47 -10.45
CA PRO A 38 12.14 13.85 -10.25
C PRO A 38 11.53 14.52 -9.01
N ALA A 39 10.29 14.18 -8.64
CA ALA A 39 9.60 14.83 -7.52
C ALA A 39 10.32 14.71 -6.16
N PRO A 40 10.81 13.55 -5.71
CA PRO A 40 11.56 13.47 -4.45
C PRO A 40 12.82 14.37 -4.40
N ARG A 41 13.50 14.52 -5.55
CA ARG A 41 14.66 15.42 -5.66
C ARG A 41 14.26 16.88 -5.56
N ALA A 42 13.19 17.26 -6.25
CA ALA A 42 12.66 18.63 -6.23
C ALA A 42 12.15 18.99 -4.81
N ILE A 43 11.48 18.05 -4.12
CA ILE A 43 11.04 18.23 -2.73
C ILE A 43 12.25 18.48 -1.80
N LEU A 44 13.31 17.67 -1.93
CA LEU A 44 14.51 17.82 -1.13
C LEU A 44 15.17 19.18 -1.41
N ALA A 45 15.28 19.58 -2.67
CA ALA A 45 15.86 20.87 -3.05
C ALA A 45 15.02 22.04 -2.52
N ALA A 46 13.70 22.02 -2.74
CA ALA A 46 12.79 23.05 -2.25
C ALA A 46 12.86 23.20 -0.72
N ALA A 47 12.89 22.06 -0.01
CA ALA A 47 12.99 22.07 1.46
C ALA A 47 14.30 22.70 1.97
N ILE A 48 15.43 22.38 1.30
CA ILE A 48 16.73 22.93 1.71
C ILE A 48 16.83 24.41 1.32
N GLU A 49 16.49 24.77 0.08
CA GLU A 49 16.57 26.16 -0.39
C GLU A 49 15.60 27.07 0.37
N GLY A 50 14.36 26.61 0.58
CA GLY A 50 13.33 27.35 1.33
C GLY A 50 13.69 27.57 2.79
N ALA A 51 14.48 26.68 3.39
CA ALA A 51 14.91 26.82 4.80
C ALA A 51 15.92 27.95 5.06
N TYR A 52 16.49 28.55 4.01
CA TYR A 52 17.43 29.69 4.10
C TYR A 52 16.76 31.05 3.91
N VAL A 53 15.48 31.08 3.55
CA VAL A 53 14.75 32.29 3.15
C VAL A 53 13.49 32.50 3.99
N ASP A 54 12.82 33.62 3.80
CA ASP A 54 11.48 33.85 4.36
C ASP A 54 10.41 32.98 3.68
N VAL A 55 9.24 32.90 4.32
CA VAL A 55 8.15 32.00 3.88
C VAL A 55 7.65 32.35 2.48
N ASP A 56 7.52 33.62 2.16
CA ASP A 56 7.01 34.04 0.84
C ASP A 56 8.00 33.67 -0.27
N THR A 57 9.30 33.84 -0.02
CA THR A 57 10.35 33.40 -0.93
C THR A 57 10.43 31.87 -1.02
N ALA A 58 10.23 31.15 0.09
CA ALA A 58 10.19 29.69 0.09
C ALA A 58 9.02 29.15 -0.75
N ASP A 59 7.84 29.77 -0.70
CA ASP A 59 6.68 29.43 -1.52
C ASP A 59 6.96 29.62 -3.02
N LEU A 60 7.65 30.70 -3.39
CA LEU A 60 8.09 30.92 -4.78
C LEU A 60 9.10 29.85 -5.24
N ILE A 61 10.00 29.41 -4.38
CA ILE A 61 10.95 28.32 -4.68
C ILE A 61 10.18 27.01 -4.91
N GLU A 62 9.26 26.65 -4.01
CA GLU A 62 8.41 25.46 -4.13
C GLU A 62 7.59 25.51 -5.42
N THR A 63 6.93 26.63 -5.70
CA THR A 63 6.14 26.83 -6.91
C THR A 63 6.95 26.60 -8.18
N ARG A 64 8.19 27.08 -8.27
CA ARG A 64 9.05 26.85 -9.44
C ARG A 64 9.35 25.35 -9.65
N TYR A 65 9.68 24.64 -8.56
CA TYR A 65 9.88 23.20 -8.63
C TYR A 65 8.60 22.47 -9.02
N PHE A 66 7.47 22.84 -8.42
CA PHE A 66 6.18 22.24 -8.75
C PHE A 66 5.81 22.43 -10.22
N VAL A 67 5.94 23.64 -10.76
CA VAL A 67 5.65 23.92 -12.19
C VAL A 67 6.55 23.05 -13.08
N SER A 68 7.84 22.95 -12.79
CA SER A 68 8.74 22.12 -13.58
C SER A 68 8.39 20.63 -13.55
N LEU A 69 7.83 20.15 -12.43
CA LEU A 69 7.38 18.77 -12.29
C LEU A 69 6.08 18.51 -13.05
N VAL A 70 5.06 19.35 -12.85
CA VAL A 70 3.71 19.13 -13.41
C VAL A 70 3.68 19.24 -14.94
N THR A 71 4.54 20.08 -15.51
CA THR A 71 4.69 20.21 -16.97
C THR A 71 5.62 19.14 -17.58
N GLY A 72 6.30 18.36 -16.74
CA GLY A 72 7.27 17.36 -17.17
C GLY A 72 6.63 16.07 -17.70
N GLN A 73 7.35 15.37 -18.59
CA GLN A 73 6.90 14.11 -19.19
C GLN A 73 6.63 13.01 -18.15
N VAL A 74 7.41 12.97 -17.05
CA VAL A 74 7.22 11.95 -16.00
C VAL A 74 5.87 12.13 -15.32
N ALA A 75 5.46 13.37 -15.00
CA ALA A 75 4.14 13.64 -14.42
C ALA A 75 3.02 13.22 -15.36
N GLN A 76 3.10 13.57 -16.64
CA GLN A 76 2.12 13.17 -17.65
C GLN A 76 2.00 11.64 -17.76
N ASN A 77 3.12 10.93 -17.81
CA ASN A 77 3.15 9.47 -17.87
C ASN A 77 2.55 8.84 -16.60
N MET A 78 2.87 9.37 -15.42
CA MET A 78 2.33 8.88 -14.15
C MET A 78 0.82 9.13 -14.04
N ILE A 79 0.36 10.32 -14.42
CA ILE A 79 -1.08 10.65 -14.44
C ILE A 79 -1.81 9.71 -15.41
N LYS A 80 -1.27 9.52 -16.61
CA LYS A 80 -1.86 8.59 -17.58
C LYS A 80 -1.97 7.19 -17.00
N ALA A 81 -0.84 6.62 -16.55
CA ALA A 81 -0.78 5.23 -16.11
C ALA A 81 -1.56 4.98 -14.80
N PHE A 82 -1.35 5.82 -13.78
CA PHE A 82 -1.88 5.57 -12.44
C PHE A 82 -3.25 6.20 -12.16
N PHE A 83 -3.71 7.12 -13.01
CA PHE A 83 -5.03 7.68 -12.89
C PHE A 83 -5.94 7.20 -14.04
N PHE A 84 -5.69 7.60 -15.27
CA PHE A 84 -6.59 7.30 -16.38
C PHE A 84 -6.63 5.84 -16.76
N ASP A 85 -5.48 5.18 -16.93
CA ASP A 85 -5.43 3.77 -17.34
C ASP A 85 -5.97 2.85 -16.24
N LEU A 86 -5.63 3.11 -14.96
CA LEU A 86 -6.21 2.36 -13.84
C LEU A 86 -7.72 2.56 -13.72
N GLN A 87 -8.21 3.79 -13.93
CA GLN A 87 -9.64 4.04 -13.93
C GLN A 87 -10.36 3.26 -15.04
N THR A 88 -9.77 3.24 -16.25
CA THR A 88 -10.29 2.45 -17.37
C THR A 88 -10.34 0.96 -17.03
N ILE A 89 -9.27 0.40 -16.45
CA ILE A 89 -9.21 -1.00 -16.05
C ILE A 89 -10.24 -1.31 -14.95
N ASN A 90 -10.30 -0.47 -13.92
CA ASN A 90 -11.23 -0.66 -12.79
C ASN A 90 -12.70 -0.58 -13.23
N ASN A 91 -12.99 0.21 -14.27
CA ASN A 91 -14.32 0.29 -14.88
C ASN A 91 -14.61 -0.85 -15.87
N GLY A 92 -13.69 -1.80 -16.01
CA GLY A 92 -13.87 -2.99 -16.83
C GLY A 92 -13.51 -2.78 -18.31
N GLY A 93 -12.72 -1.77 -18.63
CA GLY A 93 -12.28 -1.50 -20.01
C GLY A 93 -11.48 -2.61 -20.68
N SER A 94 -10.89 -3.52 -19.88
CA SER A 94 -10.20 -4.73 -20.38
C SER A 94 -11.10 -5.94 -20.48
N ARG A 95 -12.38 -5.83 -20.10
CA ARG A 95 -13.32 -6.96 -20.14
C ARG A 95 -13.85 -7.14 -21.56
N PRO A 96 -13.86 -8.37 -22.09
CA PRO A 96 -14.47 -8.65 -23.38
C PRO A 96 -15.96 -8.26 -23.39
N GLU A 97 -16.43 -7.74 -24.51
CA GLU A 97 -17.83 -7.40 -24.69
C GLU A 97 -18.74 -8.65 -24.57
N GLY A 98 -19.91 -8.47 -24.00
CA GLY A 98 -20.89 -9.55 -23.82
C GLY A 98 -20.69 -10.40 -22.56
N TYR A 99 -19.61 -10.20 -21.78
CA TYR A 99 -19.38 -10.91 -20.53
C TYR A 99 -19.75 -10.05 -19.33
N PRO A 100 -20.60 -10.55 -18.40
CA PRO A 100 -20.96 -9.82 -17.19
C PRO A 100 -19.74 -9.70 -16.25
N LYS A 101 -19.79 -8.75 -15.31
CA LYS A 101 -18.81 -8.68 -14.24
C LYS A 101 -18.91 -9.94 -13.39
N TRP A 102 -17.83 -10.73 -13.37
CA TRP A 102 -17.75 -11.89 -12.52
C TRP A 102 -17.31 -11.47 -11.10
N GLN A 103 -17.86 -12.14 -10.09
CA GLN A 103 -17.50 -11.94 -8.71
C GLN A 103 -17.49 -13.29 -8.00
N ALA A 104 -16.39 -13.63 -7.36
CA ALA A 104 -16.31 -14.81 -6.51
C ALA A 104 -17.05 -14.56 -5.19
N THR A 105 -17.78 -15.58 -4.72
CA THR A 105 -18.42 -15.61 -3.39
C THR A 105 -17.74 -16.61 -2.48
N LYS A 106 -17.18 -17.69 -3.06
CA LYS A 106 -16.46 -18.74 -2.35
C LYS A 106 -15.20 -19.11 -3.13
N VAL A 107 -14.05 -19.10 -2.48
CA VAL A 107 -12.77 -19.50 -3.09
C VAL A 107 -12.11 -20.65 -2.35
N GLY A 108 -11.43 -21.52 -3.08
CA GLY A 108 -10.56 -22.56 -2.54
C GLY A 108 -9.10 -22.13 -2.62
N VAL A 109 -8.37 -22.29 -1.54
CA VAL A 109 -6.91 -22.02 -1.49
C VAL A 109 -6.21 -23.33 -1.15
N ILE A 110 -5.30 -23.76 -2.03
CA ILE A 110 -4.50 -24.97 -1.87
C ILE A 110 -3.12 -24.61 -1.37
N GLY A 111 -2.80 -25.08 -0.16
CA GLY A 111 -1.59 -24.73 0.57
C GLY A 111 -1.80 -23.57 1.53
N ALA A 112 -1.74 -23.86 2.83
CA ALA A 112 -1.93 -22.91 3.93
C ALA A 112 -0.60 -22.31 4.43
N GLY A 113 0.45 -22.36 3.60
CA GLY A 113 1.73 -21.70 3.88
C GLY A 113 1.60 -20.17 3.86
N MET A 114 2.74 -19.48 3.88
CA MET A 114 2.79 -18.02 3.99
C MET A 114 1.90 -17.29 2.96
N MET A 115 1.96 -17.69 1.68
CA MET A 115 1.15 -17.05 0.63
C MET A 115 -0.33 -17.43 0.73
N GLY A 116 -0.66 -18.73 0.85
CA GLY A 116 -2.05 -19.17 0.92
C GLY A 116 -2.77 -18.63 2.15
N ALA A 117 -2.11 -18.56 3.30
CA ALA A 117 -2.66 -17.94 4.50
C ALA A 117 -2.97 -16.44 4.29
N ALA A 118 -2.09 -15.71 3.59
CA ALA A 118 -2.31 -14.30 3.28
C ALA A 118 -3.43 -14.11 2.25
N ILE A 119 -3.52 -14.96 1.22
CA ILE A 119 -4.60 -14.96 0.23
C ILE A 119 -5.94 -15.25 0.92
N ALA A 120 -5.99 -16.24 1.80
CA ALA A 120 -7.19 -16.55 2.58
C ALA A 120 -7.65 -15.36 3.42
N TYR A 121 -6.73 -14.66 4.09
CA TYR A 121 -7.05 -13.48 4.87
C TYR A 121 -7.64 -12.35 4.03
N VAL A 122 -7.00 -11.98 2.91
CA VAL A 122 -7.49 -10.86 2.09
C VAL A 122 -8.81 -11.18 1.39
N SER A 123 -9.03 -12.46 1.01
CA SER A 123 -10.30 -12.92 0.46
C SER A 123 -11.42 -12.85 1.50
N ALA A 124 -11.20 -13.37 2.70
CA ALA A 124 -12.17 -13.29 3.81
C ALA A 124 -12.48 -11.84 4.20
N LYS A 125 -11.47 -10.96 4.18
CA LYS A 125 -11.63 -9.52 4.43
C LYS A 125 -12.47 -8.83 3.36
N ALA A 126 -12.41 -9.31 2.12
CA ALA A 126 -13.28 -8.85 1.02
C ALA A 126 -14.72 -9.41 1.09
N GLY A 127 -15.03 -10.23 2.11
CA GLY A 127 -16.35 -10.82 2.30
C GLY A 127 -16.57 -12.17 1.60
N ILE A 128 -15.49 -12.77 1.07
CA ILE A 128 -15.52 -14.06 0.34
C ILE A 128 -15.30 -15.21 1.33
N ASP A 129 -16.07 -16.28 1.20
CA ASP A 129 -15.84 -17.51 1.95
C ASP A 129 -14.63 -18.26 1.40
N VAL A 130 -13.80 -18.81 2.28
CA VAL A 130 -12.52 -19.41 1.91
C VAL A 130 -12.42 -20.83 2.45
N VAL A 131 -12.22 -21.79 1.57
CA VAL A 131 -11.80 -23.15 1.91
C VAL A 131 -10.27 -23.18 1.85
N LEU A 132 -9.62 -23.30 3.00
CA LEU A 132 -8.16 -23.32 3.12
C LEU A 132 -7.68 -24.75 3.35
N LYS A 133 -7.15 -25.39 2.30
CA LYS A 133 -6.69 -26.78 2.32
C LYS A 133 -5.17 -26.87 2.43
N ASP A 134 -4.71 -27.80 3.24
CA ASP A 134 -3.30 -28.22 3.25
C ASP A 134 -3.20 -29.77 3.30
N ILE A 135 -1.97 -30.28 3.39
CA ILE A 135 -1.68 -31.75 3.46
C ILE A 135 -2.23 -32.37 4.75
N ASP A 136 -2.23 -31.62 5.85
CA ASP A 136 -2.82 -32.02 7.11
C ASP A 136 -3.61 -30.86 7.74
N LEU A 137 -4.51 -31.22 8.67
CA LEU A 137 -5.41 -30.25 9.29
C LEU A 137 -4.66 -29.24 10.18
N ASP A 138 -3.57 -29.64 10.79
CA ASP A 138 -2.78 -28.74 11.64
C ASP A 138 -2.05 -27.70 10.80
N ALA A 139 -1.57 -28.05 9.61
CA ALA A 139 -1.02 -27.10 8.65
C ALA A 139 -2.11 -26.10 8.19
N ALA A 140 -3.30 -26.56 7.84
CA ALA A 140 -4.41 -25.70 7.47
C ALA A 140 -4.83 -24.76 8.62
N LYS A 141 -4.91 -25.26 9.85
CA LYS A 141 -5.20 -24.46 11.05
C LYS A 141 -4.09 -23.44 11.36
N ARG A 142 -2.82 -23.81 11.20
CA ARG A 142 -1.69 -22.86 11.35
C ARG A 142 -1.81 -21.72 10.33
N GLY A 143 -2.23 -22.02 9.11
CA GLY A 143 -2.51 -21.00 8.08
C GLY A 143 -3.62 -20.04 8.51
N LYS A 144 -4.73 -20.54 9.07
CA LYS A 144 -5.77 -19.68 9.66
C LYS A 144 -5.25 -18.85 10.83
N GLY A 145 -4.37 -19.41 11.67
CA GLY A 145 -3.71 -18.72 12.79
C GLY A 145 -2.94 -17.45 12.38
N TYR A 146 -2.50 -17.35 11.12
CA TYR A 146 -1.97 -16.10 10.58
C TYR A 146 -3.03 -14.99 10.57
N SER A 147 -4.24 -15.30 10.11
CA SER A 147 -5.36 -14.36 10.10
C SER A 147 -5.79 -13.95 11.50
N GLU A 148 -5.80 -14.89 12.45
CA GLU A 148 -6.12 -14.64 13.86
C GLU A 148 -5.15 -13.63 14.48
N LYS A 149 -3.84 -13.78 14.25
CA LYS A 149 -2.82 -12.83 14.72
C LYS A 149 -2.97 -11.43 14.11
N LEU A 150 -3.38 -11.33 12.84
CA LEU A 150 -3.62 -10.04 12.19
C LEU A 150 -4.83 -9.34 12.80
N GLU A 151 -5.91 -10.09 13.03
CA GLU A 151 -7.14 -9.55 13.63
C GLU A 151 -6.93 -9.16 15.09
N GLU A 152 -6.22 -9.95 15.88
CA GLU A 152 -5.84 -9.60 17.25
C GLU A 152 -5.06 -8.27 17.30
N LYS A 153 -4.09 -8.10 16.40
CA LYS A 153 -3.35 -6.84 16.27
C LYS A 153 -4.22 -5.68 15.80
N ALA A 154 -5.22 -5.93 14.95
CA ALA A 154 -6.16 -4.90 14.51
C ALA A 154 -7.08 -4.48 15.65
N LEU A 155 -7.58 -5.45 16.45
CA LEU A 155 -8.39 -5.20 17.65
C LEU A 155 -7.62 -4.38 18.69
N SER A 156 -6.38 -4.76 19.02
CA SER A 156 -5.55 -4.04 20.00
C SER A 156 -5.27 -2.59 19.61
N ARG A 157 -5.36 -2.26 18.31
CA ARG A 157 -5.18 -0.91 17.76
C ARG A 157 -6.48 -0.15 17.50
N GLY A 158 -7.63 -0.73 17.85
CA GLY A 158 -8.95 -0.13 17.59
C GLY A 158 -9.31 0.00 16.11
N LYS A 159 -8.67 -0.80 15.23
CA LYS A 159 -8.90 -0.75 13.77
C LYS A 159 -10.07 -1.61 13.30
N THR A 160 -10.56 -2.50 14.15
CA THR A 160 -11.72 -3.36 13.93
C THR A 160 -12.49 -3.58 15.22
N THR A 161 -13.70 -4.14 15.15
CA THR A 161 -14.48 -4.57 16.32
C THR A 161 -14.43 -6.09 16.45
N LYS A 162 -14.79 -6.60 17.64
CA LYS A 162 -14.80 -8.04 17.91
C LYS A 162 -15.74 -8.78 16.94
N GLU A 163 -16.92 -8.24 16.71
CA GLU A 163 -17.94 -8.81 15.83
C GLU A 163 -17.45 -8.90 14.39
N LYS A 164 -16.78 -7.84 13.89
CA LYS A 164 -16.21 -7.83 12.53
C LYS A 164 -15.06 -8.82 12.37
N SER A 165 -14.23 -8.92 13.40
CA SER A 165 -13.11 -9.87 13.43
C SER A 165 -13.60 -11.31 13.44
N GLU A 166 -14.57 -11.65 14.30
CA GLU A 166 -15.19 -12.98 14.35
C GLU A 166 -15.87 -13.34 13.03
N ALA A 167 -16.58 -12.39 12.41
CA ALA A 167 -17.22 -12.60 11.11
C ALA A 167 -16.18 -12.83 10.00
N LEU A 168 -15.04 -12.15 10.00
CA LEU A 168 -13.95 -12.38 9.05
C LEU A 168 -13.34 -13.76 9.25
N LEU A 169 -12.96 -14.10 10.48
CA LEU A 169 -12.32 -15.38 10.81
C LEU A 169 -13.27 -16.58 10.57
N GLY A 170 -14.58 -16.37 10.73
CA GLY A 170 -15.61 -17.34 10.43
C GLY A 170 -15.70 -17.73 8.95
N ARG A 171 -15.24 -16.87 8.03
CA ARG A 171 -15.20 -17.18 6.60
C ARG A 171 -14.04 -18.09 6.18
N ILE A 172 -13.04 -18.32 7.03
CA ILE A 172 -11.88 -19.15 6.70
C ILE A 172 -12.09 -20.54 7.28
N HIS A 173 -12.26 -21.54 6.40
CA HIS A 173 -12.54 -22.92 6.74
C HIS A 173 -11.31 -23.81 6.44
N PRO A 174 -10.50 -24.13 7.48
CA PRO A 174 -9.36 -25.05 7.33
C PRO A 174 -9.86 -26.47 7.06
N THR A 175 -9.28 -27.14 6.08
CA THR A 175 -9.66 -28.52 5.73
C THR A 175 -8.49 -29.32 5.15
N VAL A 176 -8.67 -30.65 5.10
CA VAL A 176 -7.85 -31.59 4.33
C VAL A 176 -8.64 -32.26 3.23
N ASP A 177 -9.99 -32.11 3.26
CA ASP A 177 -10.89 -32.82 2.37
C ASP A 177 -11.06 -32.04 1.04
N PRO A 178 -10.75 -32.65 -0.11
CA PRO A 178 -11.04 -32.04 -1.41
C PRO A 178 -12.54 -31.82 -1.67
N GLU A 179 -13.42 -32.59 -1.02
CA GLU A 179 -14.88 -32.48 -1.19
C GLU A 179 -15.40 -31.10 -0.71
N ASP A 180 -14.73 -30.45 0.23
CA ASP A 180 -15.08 -29.12 0.73
C ASP A 180 -14.96 -28.04 -0.36
N PHE A 181 -14.25 -28.35 -1.46
CA PHE A 181 -14.12 -27.46 -2.63
C PHE A 181 -15.37 -27.49 -3.54
N LYS A 182 -16.36 -28.34 -3.24
CA LYS A 182 -17.60 -28.28 -3.99
C LYS A 182 -18.27 -26.91 -3.86
N GLY A 183 -18.59 -26.33 -5.01
CA GLY A 183 -19.23 -25.02 -5.09
C GLY A 183 -18.30 -23.83 -4.88
N VAL A 184 -16.96 -24.01 -4.96
CA VAL A 184 -16.05 -22.85 -5.06
C VAL A 184 -16.09 -22.27 -6.46
N ASP A 185 -16.04 -20.95 -6.55
CA ASP A 185 -16.05 -20.19 -7.81
C ASP A 185 -14.66 -20.15 -8.45
N LEU A 186 -13.61 -20.24 -7.64
CA LEU A 186 -12.20 -20.16 -8.06
C LEU A 186 -11.33 -20.95 -7.10
N VAL A 187 -10.30 -21.61 -7.64
CA VAL A 187 -9.24 -22.26 -6.86
C VAL A 187 -7.92 -21.54 -7.12
N ILE A 188 -7.18 -21.26 -6.04
CA ILE A 188 -5.88 -20.56 -6.03
C ILE A 188 -4.82 -21.49 -5.41
#